data_cb7a5a48f3a594088b0448835430cfef
#
_entry.id   cb7a5a48f3a594088b0448835430cfef
#
_cell.length_a   1.000
_cell.length_b   1.000
_cell.length_c   1.000
_cell.angle_alpha   90.00
_cell.angle_beta   90.00
_cell.angle_gamma   90.00
#
_symmetry.space_group_name_H-M   'P 1'
#
loop_
_entity.id
_entity.type
_entity.pdbx_description
1 polymer ?
#
loop_
_entity_poly.entity_id
_entity_poly.type
_entity_poly.pdbx_seq_one_letter_code
_entity_poly.pdbx_strand_id
1 'polypeptide(L)'
;MTSLKNRIAVVTGASSGIGAATVGVLATEGARVAALGRRADRLETSGALAVPTDVRDYASVDAAAGRVRAALGRPDLVVANAGVMLAAAFEKADPSEWQQMIDTNLIGLLNTARAFMDDLIATAAEGRPADLVMIGSISSHVVFPGYAVYGATKAAVPHLVRHLRAELGPRGVRVHNIDPGLVRTELGEGMLDDSSREQWVALRGSIEPMEGADIGAAIAWAAAAPLRVNVADMVIVSTQQG
;
A
#
# COMPACT_ATOMS: atom_id res chain seq x y z
N MET A 1 13.34 14.39 -12.69
CA MET A 1 12.14 13.64 -12.28
C MET A 1 11.00 14.01 -13.21
N THR A 2 10.14 13.07 -13.56
CA THR A 2 8.91 13.35 -14.32
C THR A 2 7.85 13.90 -13.39
N SER A 3 6.99 14.80 -13.89
CA SER A 3 5.87 15.34 -13.08
C SER A 3 4.80 14.27 -12.88
N LEU A 4 4.12 14.27 -11.73
CA LEU A 4 2.90 13.47 -11.52
C LEU A 4 1.64 14.15 -12.04
N LYS A 5 1.78 15.35 -12.60
CA LYS A 5 0.67 16.09 -13.20
C LYS A 5 -0.01 15.25 -14.29
N ASN A 6 -1.33 15.15 -14.18
CA ASN A 6 -2.19 14.35 -15.07
C ASN A 6 -2.08 12.83 -14.91
N ARG A 7 -1.27 12.29 -13.97
CA ARG A 7 -1.32 10.87 -13.61
C ARG A 7 -2.68 10.53 -13.00
N ILE A 8 -3.15 9.33 -13.24
CA ILE A 8 -4.36 8.80 -12.59
C ILE A 8 -3.91 7.74 -11.60
N ALA A 9 -4.00 8.09 -10.31
CA ALA A 9 -3.55 7.25 -9.22
C ALA A 9 -4.72 6.55 -8.51
N VAL A 10 -4.51 5.31 -8.09
CA VAL A 10 -5.41 4.54 -7.23
C VAL A 10 -4.66 4.19 -5.96
N VAL A 11 -5.27 4.45 -4.79
CA VAL A 11 -4.69 4.11 -3.49
C VAL A 11 -5.69 3.29 -2.69
N THR A 12 -5.34 2.05 -2.33
CA THR A 12 -6.15 1.23 -1.43
C THR A 12 -5.78 1.45 0.04
N GLY A 13 -6.75 1.21 0.96
CA GLY A 13 -6.56 1.54 2.37
C GLY A 13 -6.48 3.04 2.63
N ALA A 14 -7.11 3.84 1.76
CA ALA A 14 -7.00 5.30 1.74
C ALA A 14 -7.82 6.01 2.84
N SER A 15 -8.52 5.28 3.70
CA SER A 15 -9.34 5.86 4.77
C SER A 15 -8.56 6.26 6.02
N SER A 16 -7.26 5.96 6.12
CA SER A 16 -6.38 6.34 7.25
C SER A 16 -4.90 6.14 6.94
N GLY A 17 -4.04 6.59 7.86
CA GLY A 17 -2.61 6.31 7.90
C GLY A 17 -1.88 6.64 6.61
N ILE A 18 -1.00 5.72 6.18
CA ILE A 18 -0.17 5.88 4.97
C ILE A 18 -1.04 6.11 3.73
N GLY A 19 -2.13 5.36 3.57
CA GLY A 19 -3.00 5.48 2.40
C GLY A 19 -3.64 6.87 2.27
N ALA A 20 -4.22 7.40 3.34
CA ALA A 20 -4.82 8.74 3.34
C ALA A 20 -3.77 9.83 3.08
N ALA A 21 -2.60 9.73 3.72
CA ALA A 21 -1.50 10.67 3.50
C ALA A 21 -0.98 10.60 2.05
N THR A 22 -0.85 9.39 1.48
CA THR A 22 -0.43 9.19 0.08
C THR A 22 -1.40 9.86 -0.89
N VAL A 23 -2.72 9.75 -0.66
CA VAL A 23 -3.73 10.46 -1.47
C VAL A 23 -3.45 11.96 -1.48
N GLY A 24 -3.24 12.58 -0.31
CA GLY A 24 -2.94 14.00 -0.19
C GLY A 24 -1.65 14.41 -0.91
N VAL A 25 -0.58 13.64 -0.74
CA VAL A 25 0.71 13.91 -1.40
C VAL A 25 0.57 13.82 -2.92
N LEU A 26 -0.02 12.74 -3.44
CA LEU A 26 -0.18 12.55 -4.89
C LEU A 26 -1.07 13.63 -5.52
N ALA A 27 -2.12 14.06 -4.82
CA ALA A 27 -2.98 15.16 -5.26
C ALA A 27 -2.20 16.50 -5.31
N THR A 28 -1.39 16.78 -4.30
CA THR A 28 -0.53 17.99 -4.26
C THR A 28 0.49 17.98 -5.40
N GLU A 29 1.01 16.82 -5.78
CA GLU A 29 1.92 16.65 -6.94
C GLU A 29 1.18 16.70 -8.29
N GLY A 30 -0.13 16.92 -8.29
CA GLY A 30 -0.96 17.14 -9.47
C GLY A 30 -1.55 15.88 -10.09
N ALA A 31 -1.54 14.75 -9.40
CA ALA A 31 -2.24 13.55 -9.83
C ALA A 31 -3.75 13.66 -9.55
N ARG A 32 -4.56 13.02 -10.40
CA ARG A 32 -5.98 12.75 -10.14
C ARG A 32 -6.06 11.44 -9.37
N VAL A 33 -6.61 11.45 -8.16
CA VAL A 33 -6.52 10.30 -7.25
C VAL A 33 -7.90 9.70 -6.99
N ALA A 34 -7.97 8.36 -7.04
CA ALA A 34 -9.07 7.57 -6.51
C ALA A 34 -8.64 6.96 -5.16
N ALA A 35 -9.41 7.27 -4.12
CA ALA A 35 -9.22 6.79 -2.76
C ALA A 35 -10.14 5.59 -2.50
N LEU A 36 -9.57 4.39 -2.32
CA LEU A 36 -10.29 3.14 -2.13
C LEU A 36 -10.19 2.66 -0.69
N GLY A 37 -11.32 2.26 -0.10
CA GLY A 37 -11.37 1.72 1.26
C GLY A 37 -12.80 1.43 1.70
N ARG A 38 -12.97 0.77 2.85
CA ARG A 38 -14.31 0.37 3.33
C ARG A 38 -15.11 1.50 3.98
N ARG A 39 -14.41 2.46 4.63
CA ARG A 39 -15.02 3.55 5.40
C ARG A 39 -15.29 4.74 4.47
N ALA A 40 -16.49 4.76 3.87
CA ALA A 40 -16.87 5.75 2.87
C ALA A 40 -16.76 7.19 3.39
N ASP A 41 -17.19 7.42 4.64
CA ASP A 41 -17.12 8.69 5.35
C ASP A 41 -15.70 9.28 5.46
N ARG A 42 -14.70 8.40 5.57
CA ARG A 42 -13.29 8.78 5.70
C ARG A 42 -12.53 8.90 4.38
N LEU A 43 -13.14 8.49 3.27
CA LEU A 43 -12.51 8.59 1.94
C LEU A 43 -12.65 9.99 1.32
N GLU A 44 -13.48 10.85 1.88
CA GLU A 44 -13.69 12.22 1.43
C GLU A 44 -12.46 13.08 1.77
N THR A 45 -11.40 12.84 1.04
CA THR A 45 -10.19 13.67 1.08
C THR A 45 -10.23 14.68 -0.06
N SER A 46 -9.69 15.86 0.19
CA SER A 46 -9.69 16.99 -0.72
C SER A 46 -9.26 16.61 -2.15
N GLY A 47 -10.19 16.63 -3.09
CA GLY A 47 -9.97 16.40 -4.52
C GLY A 47 -9.85 14.96 -4.98
N ALA A 48 -9.99 13.96 -4.10
CA ALA A 48 -9.96 12.54 -4.48
C ALA A 48 -11.34 11.99 -4.81
N LEU A 49 -11.39 11.03 -5.75
CA LEU A 49 -12.58 10.24 -6.01
C LEU A 49 -12.72 9.16 -4.92
N ALA A 50 -13.71 9.31 -4.04
CA ALA A 50 -14.01 8.31 -3.01
C ALA A 50 -14.72 7.08 -3.61
N VAL A 51 -14.13 5.89 -3.44
CA VAL A 51 -14.70 4.62 -3.94
C VAL A 51 -14.72 3.58 -2.82
N PRO A 52 -15.87 3.38 -2.14
CA PRO A 52 -16.03 2.31 -1.16
C PRO A 52 -15.67 0.95 -1.75
N THR A 53 -14.71 0.25 -1.12
CA THR A 53 -14.13 -0.99 -1.66
C THR A 53 -13.64 -1.88 -0.53
N ASP A 54 -13.98 -3.16 -0.57
CA ASP A 54 -13.34 -4.20 0.24
C ASP A 54 -12.32 -4.95 -0.62
N VAL A 55 -11.04 -4.77 -0.33
CA VAL A 55 -9.95 -5.40 -1.11
C VAL A 55 -9.94 -6.93 -1.01
N ARG A 56 -10.56 -7.51 0.03
CA ARG A 56 -10.64 -8.95 0.23
C ARG A 56 -11.57 -9.63 -0.78
N ASP A 57 -12.51 -8.88 -1.34
CA ASP A 57 -13.44 -9.34 -2.37
C ASP A 57 -13.03 -8.82 -3.75
N TYR A 58 -12.64 -9.75 -4.64
CA TYR A 58 -12.23 -9.37 -5.99
C TYR A 58 -13.35 -8.66 -6.78
N ALA A 59 -14.60 -9.08 -6.62
CA ALA A 59 -15.73 -8.43 -7.32
C ALA A 59 -15.90 -6.97 -6.86
N SER A 60 -15.69 -6.68 -5.58
CA SER A 60 -15.69 -5.31 -5.06
C SER A 60 -14.55 -4.47 -5.67
N VAL A 61 -13.35 -5.03 -5.82
CA VAL A 61 -12.20 -4.32 -6.42
C VAL A 61 -12.40 -4.11 -7.91
N ASP A 62 -12.91 -5.10 -8.63
CA ASP A 62 -13.18 -5.00 -10.08
C ASP A 62 -14.27 -3.95 -10.37
N ALA A 63 -15.35 -3.92 -9.59
CA ALA A 63 -16.36 -2.87 -9.67
C ALA A 63 -15.78 -1.48 -9.38
N ALA A 64 -14.89 -1.37 -8.38
CA ALA A 64 -14.19 -0.12 -8.09
C ALA A 64 -13.31 0.31 -9.26
N ALA A 65 -12.59 -0.60 -9.89
CA ALA A 65 -11.78 -0.31 -11.07
C ALA A 65 -12.64 0.22 -12.24
N GLY A 66 -13.82 -0.36 -12.47
CA GLY A 66 -14.80 0.15 -13.43
C GLY A 66 -15.23 1.59 -13.13
N ARG A 67 -15.52 1.91 -11.86
CA ARG A 67 -15.89 3.27 -11.43
C ARG A 67 -14.75 4.26 -11.62
N VAL A 68 -13.52 3.87 -11.31
CA VAL A 68 -12.33 4.71 -11.52
C VAL A 68 -12.14 5.01 -12.99
N ARG A 69 -12.21 3.99 -13.86
CA ARG A 69 -12.08 4.17 -15.32
C ARG A 69 -13.16 5.12 -15.87
N ALA A 70 -14.39 5.00 -15.41
CA ALA A 70 -15.50 5.85 -15.84
C ALA A 70 -15.33 7.32 -15.41
N ALA A 71 -14.84 7.57 -14.18
CA ALA A 71 -14.76 8.91 -13.60
C ALA A 71 -13.42 9.64 -13.92
N LEU A 72 -12.31 8.91 -13.91
CA LEU A 72 -10.98 9.49 -14.05
C LEU A 72 -10.28 9.08 -15.35
N GLY A 73 -10.67 8.00 -15.97
CA GLY A 73 -9.95 7.39 -17.08
C GLY A 73 -9.06 6.23 -16.60
N ARG A 74 -8.17 5.76 -17.48
CA ARG A 74 -7.28 4.62 -17.23
C ARG A 74 -6.23 4.94 -16.16
N PRO A 75 -6.20 4.21 -15.01
CA PRO A 75 -5.16 4.39 -14.01
C PRO A 75 -3.77 4.00 -14.54
N ASP A 76 -2.78 4.76 -14.12
CA ASP A 76 -1.38 4.55 -14.49
C ASP A 76 -0.43 4.47 -13.28
N LEU A 77 -0.96 4.71 -12.07
CA LEU A 77 -0.25 4.53 -10.80
C LEU A 77 -1.20 3.83 -9.80
N VAL A 78 -0.85 2.61 -9.40
CA VAL A 78 -1.63 1.82 -8.44
C VAL A 78 -0.82 1.58 -7.18
N VAL A 79 -1.36 2.01 -6.04
CA VAL A 79 -0.75 1.83 -4.72
C VAL A 79 -1.58 0.83 -3.92
N ALA A 80 -1.12 -0.42 -3.87
CA ALA A 80 -1.69 -1.50 -3.08
C ALA A 80 -1.19 -1.37 -1.63
N ASN A 81 -1.89 -0.54 -0.83
CA ASN A 81 -1.49 -0.17 0.52
C ASN A 81 -2.36 -0.78 1.61
N ALA A 82 -3.60 -1.20 1.32
CA ALA A 82 -4.50 -1.76 2.33
C ALA A 82 -3.82 -2.87 3.15
N GLY A 83 -3.91 -2.78 4.48
CA GLY A 83 -3.31 -3.76 5.38
C GLY A 83 -3.83 -3.64 6.80
N VAL A 84 -3.68 -4.73 7.55
CA VAL A 84 -3.99 -4.83 8.98
C VAL A 84 -2.83 -5.53 9.70
N MET A 85 -2.67 -5.23 10.99
CA MET A 85 -1.66 -5.82 11.85
C MET A 85 -2.33 -6.24 13.16
N LEU A 86 -2.36 -7.54 13.41
CA LEU A 86 -2.97 -8.17 14.58
C LEU A 86 -1.90 -9.08 15.21
N ALA A 87 -1.09 -8.50 16.09
CA ALA A 87 0.00 -9.22 16.75
C ALA A 87 -0.49 -9.90 18.02
N ALA A 88 -0.04 -11.12 18.23
CA ALA A 88 -0.21 -11.88 19.47
C ALA A 88 0.87 -12.97 19.56
N ALA A 89 1.18 -13.43 20.77
CA ALA A 89 1.99 -14.63 20.92
C ALA A 89 1.31 -15.80 20.18
N PHE A 90 2.08 -16.58 19.42
CA PHE A 90 1.52 -17.54 18.45
C PHE A 90 0.53 -18.54 19.08
N GLU A 91 0.83 -19.01 20.29
CA GLU A 91 0.00 -19.95 21.05
C GLU A 91 -1.28 -19.32 21.65
N LYS A 92 -1.40 -17.97 21.61
CA LYS A 92 -2.57 -17.23 22.13
C LYS A 92 -3.38 -16.56 21.04
N ALA A 93 -2.84 -16.48 19.84
CA ALA A 93 -3.48 -15.79 18.73
C ALA A 93 -4.75 -16.50 18.29
N ASP A 94 -5.79 -15.73 17.99
CA ASP A 94 -7.01 -16.26 17.38
C ASP A 94 -6.75 -16.53 15.87
N PRO A 95 -7.00 -17.75 15.37
CA PRO A 95 -6.87 -18.05 13.95
C PRO A 95 -7.68 -17.15 13.02
N SER A 96 -8.77 -16.54 13.50
CA SER A 96 -9.54 -15.56 12.71
C SER A 96 -8.75 -14.28 12.43
N GLU A 97 -7.85 -13.87 13.33
CA GLU A 97 -6.94 -12.74 13.10
C GLU A 97 -5.91 -13.07 12.01
N TRP A 98 -5.43 -14.32 11.98
CA TRP A 98 -4.54 -14.78 10.91
C TRP A 98 -5.23 -14.72 9.55
N GLN A 99 -6.47 -15.24 9.47
CA GLN A 99 -7.25 -15.19 8.25
C GLN A 99 -7.47 -13.75 7.79
N GLN A 100 -7.81 -12.84 8.72
CA GLN A 100 -8.00 -11.43 8.41
C GLN A 100 -6.73 -10.77 7.87
N MET A 101 -5.55 -11.10 8.42
CA MET A 101 -4.27 -10.61 7.91
C MET A 101 -3.95 -11.17 6.52
N ILE A 102 -4.17 -12.46 6.29
CA ILE A 102 -3.95 -13.11 4.99
C ILE A 102 -4.89 -12.50 3.95
N ASP A 103 -6.18 -12.41 4.25
CA ASP A 103 -7.19 -11.88 3.33
C ASP A 103 -6.93 -10.41 2.96
N THR A 104 -6.49 -9.61 3.92
CA THR A 104 -6.24 -8.19 3.65
C THR A 104 -4.87 -7.95 3.04
N ASN A 105 -3.80 -8.49 3.66
CA ASN A 105 -2.43 -8.12 3.31
C ASN A 105 -1.91 -8.88 2.08
N LEU A 106 -2.46 -10.07 1.78
CA LEU A 106 -2.06 -10.87 0.62
C LEU A 106 -3.15 -10.90 -0.44
N ILE A 107 -4.33 -11.46 -0.13
CA ILE A 107 -5.40 -11.59 -1.12
C ILE A 107 -5.85 -10.20 -1.60
N GLY A 108 -6.05 -9.24 -0.69
CA GLY A 108 -6.41 -7.86 -1.03
C GLY A 108 -5.38 -7.14 -1.89
N LEU A 109 -4.09 -7.38 -1.63
CA LEU A 109 -2.99 -6.86 -2.44
C LEU A 109 -3.00 -7.47 -3.84
N LEU A 110 -3.18 -8.80 -3.96
CA LEU A 110 -3.28 -9.51 -5.24
C LEU A 110 -4.50 -9.07 -6.03
N ASN A 111 -5.67 -8.95 -5.39
CA ASN A 111 -6.90 -8.47 -6.01
C ASN A 111 -6.72 -7.06 -6.57
N THR A 112 -6.09 -6.16 -5.80
CA THR A 112 -5.78 -4.80 -6.23
C THR A 112 -4.87 -4.82 -7.46
N ALA A 113 -3.76 -5.54 -7.41
CA ALA A 113 -2.84 -5.65 -8.54
C ALA A 113 -3.54 -6.19 -9.78
N ARG A 114 -4.32 -7.28 -9.66
CA ARG A 114 -4.99 -7.93 -10.80
C ARG A 114 -6.04 -7.04 -11.45
N ALA A 115 -6.86 -6.35 -10.67
CA ALA A 115 -7.98 -5.55 -11.20
C ALA A 115 -7.52 -4.35 -12.06
N PHE A 116 -6.31 -3.83 -11.81
CA PHE A 116 -5.74 -2.70 -12.55
C PHE A 116 -4.59 -3.08 -13.49
N MET A 117 -4.22 -4.37 -13.56
CA MET A 117 -3.06 -4.80 -14.34
C MET A 117 -3.19 -4.49 -15.83
N ASP A 118 -4.35 -4.73 -16.41
CA ASP A 118 -4.59 -4.51 -17.82
C ASP A 118 -4.49 -3.01 -18.19
N ASP A 119 -4.87 -2.11 -17.26
CA ASP A 119 -4.72 -0.67 -17.42
C ASP A 119 -3.23 -0.26 -17.44
N LEU A 120 -2.46 -0.78 -16.49
CA LEU A 120 -1.03 -0.51 -16.40
C LEU A 120 -0.28 -0.97 -17.65
N ILE A 121 -0.57 -2.19 -18.12
CA ILE A 121 0.03 -2.75 -19.33
C ILE A 121 -0.33 -1.92 -20.56
N ALA A 122 -1.60 -1.56 -20.71
CA ALA A 122 -2.05 -0.75 -21.84
C ALA A 122 -1.41 0.65 -21.81
N THR A 123 -1.24 1.25 -20.63
CA THR A 123 -0.58 2.55 -20.46
C THR A 123 0.92 2.46 -20.82
N ALA A 124 1.61 1.42 -20.36
CA ALA A 124 3.02 1.20 -20.68
C ALA A 124 3.24 0.99 -22.18
N ALA A 125 2.33 0.26 -22.86
CA ALA A 125 2.38 0.04 -24.30
C ALA A 125 2.24 1.34 -25.12
N GLU A 126 1.64 2.38 -24.53
CA GLU A 126 1.58 3.74 -25.11
C GLU A 126 2.87 4.56 -24.86
N GLY A 127 3.90 3.98 -24.25
CA GLY A 127 5.14 4.68 -23.88
C GLY A 127 4.98 5.64 -22.71
N ARG A 128 3.92 5.49 -21.92
CA ARG A 128 3.63 6.31 -20.74
C ARG A 128 4.07 5.60 -19.44
N PRO A 129 4.36 6.35 -18.37
CA PRO A 129 4.71 5.73 -17.09
C PRO A 129 3.52 4.92 -16.53
N ALA A 130 3.80 3.69 -16.10
CA ALA A 130 2.84 2.78 -15.50
C ALA A 130 3.49 2.11 -14.29
N ASP A 131 2.92 2.33 -13.10
CA ASP A 131 3.51 1.94 -11.83
C ASP A 131 2.55 1.12 -10.96
N LEU A 132 3.06 0.01 -10.44
CA LEU A 132 2.45 -0.77 -9.37
C LEU A 132 3.33 -0.66 -8.13
N VAL A 133 2.83 0.02 -7.10
CA VAL A 133 3.50 0.15 -5.80
C VAL A 133 2.80 -0.78 -4.80
N MET A 134 3.56 -1.65 -4.16
CA MET A 134 3.08 -2.55 -3.12
C MET A 134 3.72 -2.19 -1.78
N ILE A 135 2.89 -2.04 -0.74
CA ILE A 135 3.36 -1.65 0.59
C ILE A 135 3.63 -2.89 1.44
N GLY A 136 4.90 -3.17 1.63
CA GLY A 136 5.42 -4.19 2.51
C GLY A 136 5.53 -3.71 3.97
N SER A 137 6.64 -4.03 4.63
CA SER A 137 6.97 -3.58 6.00
C SER A 137 8.42 -3.90 6.33
N ILE A 138 9.02 -3.16 7.26
CA ILE A 138 10.29 -3.52 7.88
C ILE A 138 10.28 -4.95 8.48
N SER A 139 9.10 -5.47 8.87
CA SER A 139 8.94 -6.84 9.34
C SER A 139 9.25 -7.91 8.28
N SER A 140 9.47 -7.52 7.02
CA SER A 140 10.03 -8.39 5.98
C SER A 140 11.54 -8.64 6.17
N HIS A 141 12.21 -7.80 6.96
CA HIS A 141 13.67 -7.80 7.16
C HIS A 141 14.06 -8.07 8.60
N VAL A 142 13.22 -7.68 9.58
CA VAL A 142 13.48 -7.79 11.00
C VAL A 142 12.41 -8.64 11.68
N VAL A 143 12.82 -9.49 12.61
CA VAL A 143 11.90 -10.38 13.34
C VAL A 143 11.47 -9.71 14.65
N PHE A 144 10.16 -9.68 14.87
CA PHE A 144 9.54 -9.22 16.12
C PHE A 144 8.74 -10.36 16.76
N PRO A 145 9.00 -10.75 18.02
CA PRO A 145 8.16 -11.70 18.74
C PRO A 145 6.69 -11.27 18.76
N GLY A 146 5.78 -12.20 18.55
CA GLY A 146 4.34 -11.93 18.45
C GLY A 146 3.84 -11.50 17.07
N TYR A 147 4.72 -11.24 16.11
CA TYR A 147 4.35 -10.77 14.77
C TYR A 147 4.49 -11.83 13.67
N ALA A 148 4.52 -13.13 14.04
CA ALA A 148 4.86 -14.20 13.09
C ALA A 148 3.99 -14.18 11.82
N VAL A 149 2.66 -14.14 11.95
CA VAL A 149 1.75 -14.17 10.79
C VAL A 149 1.76 -12.85 10.04
N TYR A 150 1.75 -11.71 10.75
CA TYR A 150 1.90 -10.40 10.11
C TYR A 150 3.21 -10.34 9.32
N GLY A 151 4.35 -10.69 9.96
CA GLY A 151 5.65 -10.72 9.31
C GLY A 151 5.68 -11.62 8.08
N ALA A 152 5.07 -12.81 8.15
CA ALA A 152 4.97 -13.73 7.00
C ALA A 152 4.17 -13.10 5.84
N THR A 153 3.02 -12.44 6.14
CA THR A 153 2.26 -11.76 5.07
C THR A 153 3.05 -10.63 4.42
N LYS A 154 3.84 -9.89 5.21
CA LYS A 154 4.66 -8.79 4.68
C LYS A 154 5.93 -9.27 4.00
N ALA A 155 6.57 -10.35 4.45
CA ALA A 155 7.72 -10.96 3.78
C ALA A 155 7.38 -11.53 2.39
N ALA A 156 6.14 -11.90 2.14
CA ALA A 156 5.68 -12.33 0.82
C ALA A 156 5.70 -11.17 -0.21
N VAL A 157 5.51 -9.92 0.22
CA VAL A 157 5.37 -8.76 -0.68
C VAL A 157 6.64 -8.50 -1.50
N PRO A 158 7.85 -8.33 -0.92
CA PRO A 158 9.05 -8.10 -1.72
C PRO A 158 9.37 -9.28 -2.64
N HIS A 159 9.04 -10.51 -2.25
CA HIS A 159 9.22 -11.68 -3.11
C HIS A 159 8.28 -11.64 -4.32
N LEU A 160 6.99 -11.35 -4.10
CA LEU A 160 6.00 -11.16 -5.17
C LEU A 160 6.41 -10.03 -6.12
N VAL A 161 6.85 -8.89 -5.59
CA VAL A 161 7.33 -7.76 -6.40
C VAL A 161 8.48 -8.15 -7.32
N ARG A 162 9.44 -8.96 -6.85
CA ARG A 162 10.55 -9.44 -7.70
C ARG A 162 10.05 -10.25 -8.88
N HIS A 163 9.08 -11.16 -8.67
CA HIS A 163 8.48 -11.96 -9.73
C HIS A 163 7.69 -11.09 -10.71
N LEU A 164 6.80 -10.25 -10.21
CA LEU A 164 6.01 -9.35 -11.05
C LEU A 164 6.90 -8.38 -11.87
N ARG A 165 8.00 -7.92 -11.28
CA ARG A 165 8.96 -7.07 -12.02
C ARG A 165 9.65 -7.84 -13.16
N ALA A 166 9.96 -9.12 -12.97
CA ALA A 166 10.51 -9.96 -14.04
C ALA A 166 9.51 -10.20 -15.18
N GLU A 167 8.22 -10.34 -14.86
CA GLU A 167 7.16 -10.57 -15.84
C GLU A 167 6.71 -9.29 -16.57
N LEU A 168 6.62 -8.18 -15.84
CA LEU A 168 5.99 -6.94 -16.30
C LEU A 168 7.00 -5.88 -16.77
N GLY A 169 8.24 -5.93 -16.27
CA GLY A 169 9.30 -5.01 -16.68
C GLY A 169 9.56 -5.01 -18.19
N PRO A 170 9.65 -6.19 -18.86
CA PRO A 170 9.75 -6.25 -20.32
C PRO A 170 8.55 -5.63 -21.06
N ARG A 171 7.43 -5.47 -20.37
CA ARG A 171 6.21 -4.82 -20.89
C ARG A 171 6.09 -3.35 -20.50
N GLY A 172 7.15 -2.78 -19.87
CA GLY A 172 7.23 -1.36 -19.51
C GLY A 172 6.53 -0.98 -18.20
N VAL A 173 5.95 -1.93 -17.45
CA VAL A 173 5.33 -1.66 -16.13
C VAL A 173 6.41 -1.73 -15.05
N ARG A 174 6.50 -0.67 -14.24
CA ARG A 174 7.41 -0.61 -13.09
C ARG A 174 6.71 -1.16 -11.86
N VAL A 175 7.38 -2.05 -11.15
CA VAL A 175 6.83 -2.66 -9.92
C VAL A 175 7.77 -2.34 -8.75
N HIS A 176 7.22 -1.72 -7.71
CA HIS A 176 7.94 -1.18 -6.58
C HIS A 176 7.51 -1.87 -5.29
N ASN A 177 8.46 -2.20 -4.43
CA ASN A 177 8.23 -2.55 -3.03
C ASN A 177 8.63 -1.36 -2.16
N ILE A 178 7.79 -0.98 -1.21
CA ILE A 178 8.12 0.00 -0.17
C ILE A 178 7.85 -0.65 1.17
N ASP A 179 8.89 -0.76 2.01
CA ASP A 179 8.87 -1.37 3.33
C ASP A 179 9.00 -0.29 4.42
N PRO A 180 7.88 0.28 4.92
CA PRO A 180 7.92 1.23 6.00
C PRO A 180 8.33 0.59 7.33
N GLY A 181 9.08 1.34 8.13
CA GLY A 181 9.24 1.09 9.55
C GLY A 181 8.05 1.63 10.37
N LEU A 182 8.35 2.21 11.53
CA LEU A 182 7.33 2.76 12.42
C LEU A 182 6.78 4.08 11.85
N VAL A 183 5.48 4.08 11.55
CA VAL A 183 4.73 5.23 11.03
C VAL A 183 3.56 5.55 11.97
N ARG A 184 3.29 6.83 12.22
CA ARG A 184 2.14 7.28 13.01
C ARG A 184 0.82 7.02 12.26
N THR A 185 0.16 5.92 12.60
CA THR A 185 -1.08 5.44 11.97
C THR A 185 -1.98 4.75 12.98
N GLU A 186 -3.21 4.41 12.59
CA GLU A 186 -4.13 3.55 13.35
C GLU A 186 -3.73 2.06 13.29
N LEU A 187 -2.64 1.69 12.60
CA LEU A 187 -2.22 0.29 12.44
C LEU A 187 -1.88 -0.30 13.82
N GLY A 188 -2.45 -1.48 14.13
CA GLY A 188 -2.26 -2.16 15.40
C GLY A 188 -3.29 -1.81 16.49
N GLU A 189 -4.13 -0.79 16.32
CA GLU A 189 -5.18 -0.46 17.30
C GLU A 189 -6.25 -1.55 17.41
N GLY A 190 -6.40 -2.39 16.41
CA GLY A 190 -7.34 -3.51 16.37
C GLY A 190 -6.82 -4.83 16.96
N MET A 191 -5.65 -4.87 17.60
CA MET A 191 -5.12 -6.06 18.25
C MET A 191 -6.02 -6.48 19.41
N LEU A 192 -6.40 -7.77 19.47
CA LEU A 192 -7.20 -8.33 20.55
C LEU A 192 -6.35 -8.68 21.78
N ASP A 193 -5.09 -9.07 21.59
CA ASP A 193 -4.15 -9.35 22.67
C ASP A 193 -3.68 -8.06 23.36
N ASP A 194 -4.09 -7.86 24.59
CA ASP A 194 -3.77 -6.67 25.38
C ASP A 194 -2.26 -6.47 25.58
N SER A 195 -1.52 -7.56 25.82
CA SER A 195 -0.07 -7.50 26.03
C SER A 195 0.66 -7.03 24.79
N SER A 196 0.29 -7.53 23.61
CA SER A 196 0.86 -7.10 22.32
C SER A 196 0.49 -5.66 22.00
N ARG A 197 -0.73 -5.24 22.34
CA ARG A 197 -1.17 -3.85 22.17
C ARG A 197 -0.39 -2.89 23.07
N GLU A 198 -0.17 -3.24 24.33
CA GLU A 198 0.65 -2.45 25.28
C GLU A 198 2.10 -2.33 24.80
N GLN A 199 2.70 -3.43 24.34
CA GLN A 199 4.06 -3.42 23.76
C GLN A 199 4.15 -2.54 22.53
N TRP A 200 3.12 -2.58 21.65
CA TRP A 200 3.03 -1.72 20.48
C TRP A 200 2.96 -0.24 20.84
N VAL A 201 2.15 0.12 21.83
CA VAL A 201 2.05 1.50 22.35
C VAL A 201 3.39 1.94 22.95
N ALA A 202 4.04 1.09 23.73
CA ALA A 202 5.35 1.38 24.32
C ALA A 202 6.43 1.60 23.24
N LEU A 203 6.46 0.75 22.20
CA LEU A 203 7.37 0.91 21.06
C LEU A 203 7.14 2.25 20.33
N ARG A 204 5.89 2.59 20.08
CA ARG A 204 5.53 3.88 19.44
C ARG A 204 5.91 5.11 20.28
N GLY A 205 5.97 4.95 21.60
CA GLY A 205 6.40 6.00 22.51
C GLY A 205 7.93 6.09 22.72
N SER A 206 8.68 5.07 22.33
CA SER A 206 10.14 5.00 22.56
C SER A 206 10.97 5.66 21.46
N ILE A 207 10.44 5.84 20.28
CA ILE A 207 11.09 6.50 19.15
C ILE A 207 10.12 7.46 18.47
N GLU A 208 10.64 8.48 17.81
CA GLU A 208 9.83 9.37 16.99
C GLU A 208 9.42 8.63 15.69
N PRO A 209 8.12 8.32 15.50
CA PRO A 209 7.68 7.63 14.29
C PRO A 209 7.68 8.60 13.09
N MET A 210 7.84 8.05 11.90
CA MET A 210 7.58 8.79 10.66
C MET A 210 6.10 9.16 10.56
N GLU A 211 5.80 10.18 9.77
CA GLU A 211 4.43 10.50 9.37
C GLU A 211 4.03 9.73 8.09
N GLY A 212 2.73 9.51 7.90
CA GLY A 212 2.25 8.86 6.67
C GLY A 212 2.67 9.60 5.39
N ALA A 213 2.83 10.93 5.49
CA ALA A 213 3.27 11.78 4.38
C ALA A 213 4.72 11.48 3.92
N ASP A 214 5.60 11.01 4.83
CA ASP A 214 6.98 10.65 4.47
C ASP A 214 6.98 9.46 3.50
N ILE A 215 6.10 8.49 3.75
CA ILE A 215 5.91 7.34 2.85
C ILE A 215 5.22 7.78 1.55
N GLY A 216 4.22 8.66 1.64
CA GLY A 216 3.59 9.25 0.46
C GLY A 216 4.59 9.97 -0.45
N ALA A 217 5.52 10.73 0.13
CA ALA A 217 6.58 11.42 -0.62
C ALA A 217 7.54 10.43 -1.29
N ALA A 218 7.90 9.33 -0.63
CA ALA A 218 8.72 8.29 -1.21
C ALA A 218 8.01 7.58 -2.38
N ILE A 219 6.71 7.32 -2.27
CA ILE A 219 5.89 6.79 -3.38
C ILE A 219 5.89 7.75 -4.56
N ALA A 220 5.64 9.04 -4.31
CA ALA A 220 5.64 10.08 -5.33
C ALA A 220 7.00 10.20 -6.03
N TRP A 221 8.10 10.15 -5.26
CA TRP A 221 9.46 10.19 -5.79
C TRP A 221 9.76 8.97 -6.69
N ALA A 222 9.37 7.75 -6.27
CA ALA A 222 9.57 6.53 -7.05
C ALA A 222 8.78 6.59 -8.37
N ALA A 223 7.51 7.02 -8.31
CA ALA A 223 6.64 7.17 -9.48
C ALA A 223 7.12 8.27 -10.45
N ALA A 224 7.81 9.31 -9.94
CA ALA A 224 8.40 10.40 -10.73
C ALA A 224 9.76 10.04 -11.35
N ALA A 225 10.30 8.86 -11.14
CA ALA A 225 11.54 8.42 -11.76
C ALA A 225 11.42 8.36 -13.29
N PRO A 226 12.51 8.57 -14.06
CA PRO A 226 12.50 8.41 -15.52
C PRO A 226 12.01 7.03 -15.95
N LEU A 227 11.34 6.90 -17.09
CA LEU A 227 10.73 5.63 -17.57
C LEU A 227 11.66 4.42 -17.52
N ARG A 228 12.96 4.61 -17.79
CA ARG A 228 13.97 3.54 -17.75
C ARG A 228 14.40 3.13 -16.35
N VAL A 229 13.89 3.81 -15.30
CA VAL A 229 14.28 3.57 -13.90
C VAL A 229 13.11 2.98 -13.16
N ASN A 230 13.28 1.77 -12.61
CA ASN A 230 12.38 1.17 -11.65
C ASN A 230 13.06 1.21 -10.27
N VAL A 231 12.50 1.97 -9.35
CA VAL A 231 12.91 1.93 -7.94
C VAL A 231 12.36 0.64 -7.34
N ALA A 232 13.18 -0.39 -7.29
CA ALA A 232 12.74 -1.77 -7.08
C ALA A 232 12.27 -2.03 -5.65
N ASP A 233 13.09 -1.63 -4.68
CA ASP A 233 12.87 -1.82 -3.25
C ASP A 233 13.30 -0.57 -2.48
N MET A 234 12.49 -0.14 -1.51
CA MET A 234 12.79 0.93 -0.58
C MET A 234 12.45 0.50 0.84
N VAL A 235 13.43 0.47 1.72
CA VAL A 235 13.22 0.35 3.17
C VAL A 235 13.33 1.76 3.75
N ILE A 236 12.27 2.21 4.43
CA ILE A 236 12.18 3.56 4.97
C ILE A 236 11.87 3.47 6.46
N VAL A 237 12.78 3.91 7.29
CA VAL A 237 12.67 3.83 8.74
C VAL A 237 12.90 5.20 9.39
N SER A 238 12.36 5.40 10.58
CA SER A 238 12.71 6.55 11.40
C SER A 238 14.22 6.54 11.68
N THR A 239 14.84 7.72 11.74
CA THR A 239 16.26 7.87 12.06
C THR A 239 16.64 7.20 13.39
N GLN A 240 15.67 7.06 14.30
CA GLN A 240 15.86 6.41 15.60
C GLN A 240 15.59 4.89 15.57
N GLN A 241 15.13 4.37 14.45
CA GLN A 241 14.85 2.94 14.27
C GLN A 241 16.04 2.28 13.58
N GLY A 242 16.96 1.73 14.37
CA GLY A 242 18.15 0.99 13.93
C GLY A 242 17.98 -0.51 14.02
#